data_2145c9e89a57d8455813a24d2fd57118
#
_entry.id   2145c9e89a57d8455813a24d2fd57118
#
_cell.length_a   1.000
_cell.length_b   1.000
_cell.length_c   1.000
_cell.angle_alpha   90.00
_cell.angle_beta   90.00
_cell.angle_gamma   90.00
#
_symmetry.space_group_name_H-M   'P 1'
#
loop_
_entity.id
_entity.type
_entity.pdbx_description
1 polymer ?
#
loop_
_entity_poly.entity_id
_entity_poly.type
_entity_poly.pdbx_seq_one_letter_code
_entity_poly.pdbx_strand_id
1 'polypeptide(L)'
;GHVNAVASMGTALTPEHVSRLRKLTKKIVLTYDGDKAGQNAIAKSLELLSDFQVDIVKIPDNMDPDEYLQKTSEEALGKLLVESRISDVEFWIGQLKPANVDNLQAEIAYVEQIAKIIAKSPSVTAQNSYISKVADLLPDFDFFQVEQAVNNERLTIRNQQTAQLSATSNSAYESSVSGFRGTVKLPSTPKITGLRRAENQLFHRMLNHPMILNDYRMREEFFFQTPELEE
;
A
#
# COMPACT_ATOMS: atom_id res chain seq x y z
N GLY A 1 24.93 12.55 22.08
CA GLY A 1 23.59 12.83 21.56
C GLY A 1 23.44 12.38 20.08
N HIS A 2 22.21 12.21 19.62
CA HIS A 2 21.89 11.79 18.26
C HIS A 2 21.95 13.02 17.32
N VAL A 3 22.97 13.10 16.48
CA VAL A 3 23.19 14.24 15.54
C VAL A 3 22.16 14.35 14.42
N ASN A 4 21.36 13.29 14.21
CA ASN A 4 20.31 13.18 13.19
C ASN A 4 18.89 13.27 13.79
N ALA A 5 18.75 13.71 15.03
CA ALA A 5 17.46 13.96 15.66
C ALA A 5 17.02 15.42 15.44
N VAL A 6 15.74 15.60 15.18
CA VAL A 6 15.10 16.91 15.03
C VAL A 6 13.79 16.94 15.81
N ALA A 7 13.43 18.10 16.33
CA ALA A 7 12.17 18.32 17.03
C ALA A 7 11.33 19.40 16.33
N SER A 8 10.02 19.24 16.37
CA SER A 8 9.07 20.22 15.79
C SER A 8 8.83 21.46 16.66
N MET A 9 9.55 21.59 17.77
CA MET A 9 9.52 22.75 18.70
C MET A 9 8.11 23.09 19.21
N GLY A 10 7.39 22.08 19.70
CA GLY A 10 6.08 22.25 20.32
C GLY A 10 4.90 22.41 19.35
N THR A 11 5.13 22.28 18.05
CA THR A 11 4.09 22.29 17.03
C THR A 11 3.95 20.91 16.37
N ALA A 12 2.75 20.60 15.85
CA ALA A 12 2.57 19.43 15.01
C ALA A 12 3.47 19.50 13.76
N LEU A 13 3.79 18.35 13.17
CA LEU A 13 4.48 18.30 11.88
C LEU A 13 3.65 19.04 10.82
N THR A 14 4.29 19.91 10.03
CA THR A 14 3.64 20.71 8.98
C THR A 14 4.13 20.31 7.59
N PRO A 15 3.39 20.64 6.50
CA PRO A 15 3.83 20.41 5.13
C PRO A 15 5.17 21.07 4.82
N GLU A 16 5.49 22.22 5.43
CA GLU A 16 6.77 22.90 5.27
C GLU A 16 7.92 22.10 5.89
N HIS A 17 7.70 21.51 7.07
CA HIS A 17 8.66 20.61 7.71
C HIS A 17 8.91 19.40 6.80
N VAL A 18 7.85 18.78 6.27
CA VAL A 18 7.93 17.64 5.35
C VAL A 18 8.71 18.01 4.08
N SER A 19 8.46 19.19 3.50
CA SER A 19 9.20 19.67 2.32
C SER A 19 10.70 19.82 2.57
N ARG A 20 11.09 20.23 3.77
CA ARG A 20 12.51 20.32 4.19
C ARG A 20 13.10 18.92 4.39
N LEU A 21 12.41 18.03 5.10
CA LEU A 21 12.84 16.65 5.36
C LEU A 21 13.04 15.87 4.05
N ARG A 22 12.17 16.07 3.05
CA ARG A 22 12.24 15.41 1.74
C ARG A 22 13.58 15.66 1.00
N LYS A 23 14.21 16.79 1.26
CA LYS A 23 15.52 17.14 0.69
C LYS A 23 16.68 16.45 1.40
N LEU A 24 16.48 15.97 2.62
CA LEU A 24 17.52 15.43 3.49
C LEU A 24 17.53 13.91 3.54
N THR A 25 16.34 13.30 3.57
CA THR A 25 16.19 11.85 3.77
C THR A 25 14.95 11.30 3.10
N LYS A 26 14.92 9.98 2.93
CA LYS A 26 13.74 9.19 2.55
C LYS A 26 13.25 8.30 3.68
N LYS A 27 14.03 8.19 4.76
CA LYS A 27 13.72 7.34 5.89
C LYS A 27 13.62 8.18 7.17
N ILE A 28 12.52 8.02 7.90
CA ILE A 28 12.22 8.77 9.12
C ILE A 28 11.89 7.77 10.22
N VAL A 29 12.36 8.05 11.43
CA VAL A 29 11.94 7.38 12.65
C VAL A 29 11.13 8.38 13.47
N LEU A 30 9.86 8.11 13.68
CA LEU A 30 8.99 8.90 14.54
C LEU A 30 9.10 8.39 15.98
N THR A 31 9.42 9.30 16.89
CA THR A 31 9.46 9.02 18.32
C THR A 31 8.56 10.02 19.03
N TYR A 32 7.51 9.54 19.66
CA TYR A 32 6.53 10.34 20.38
C TYR A 32 6.29 9.75 21.77
N ASP A 33 5.67 10.54 22.60
CA ASP A 33 5.24 10.11 23.93
C ASP A 33 4.37 8.86 23.84
N GLY A 34 4.49 7.97 24.80
CA GLY A 34 3.76 6.71 24.82
C GLY A 34 2.26 6.83 25.04
N ASP A 35 1.76 8.03 25.32
CA ASP A 35 0.37 8.33 25.65
C ASP A 35 -0.56 8.39 24.42
N LYS A 36 -1.86 8.61 24.66
CA LYS A 36 -2.87 8.72 23.60
C LYS A 36 -2.69 9.96 22.72
N ALA A 37 -2.14 11.05 23.27
CA ALA A 37 -1.90 12.28 22.53
C ALA A 37 -0.74 12.07 21.53
N GLY A 38 0.33 11.41 21.97
CA GLY A 38 1.46 11.01 21.12
C GLY A 38 1.03 10.05 20.00
N GLN A 39 0.15 9.07 20.28
CA GLN A 39 -0.40 8.19 19.25
C GLN A 39 -1.20 8.95 18.19
N ASN A 40 -2.01 9.93 18.59
CA ASN A 40 -2.74 10.79 17.66
C ASN A 40 -1.79 11.68 16.83
N ALA A 41 -0.70 12.14 17.44
CA ALA A 41 0.33 12.91 16.74
C ALA A 41 1.06 12.07 15.70
N ILE A 42 1.37 10.81 16.00
CA ILE A 42 1.92 9.85 15.03
C ILE A 42 0.96 9.67 13.85
N ALA A 43 -0.33 9.39 14.11
CA ALA A 43 -1.33 9.18 13.06
C ALA A 43 -1.39 10.37 12.09
N LYS A 44 -1.48 11.59 12.60
CA LYS A 44 -1.46 12.83 11.79
C LYS A 44 -0.14 13.01 11.03
N SER A 45 0.99 12.65 11.64
CA SER A 45 2.29 12.74 10.97
C SER A 45 2.42 11.76 9.83
N LEU A 46 1.90 10.53 9.96
CA LEU A 46 1.91 9.51 8.92
C LEU A 46 1.14 9.95 7.67
N GLU A 47 0.02 10.67 7.83
CA GLU A 47 -0.73 11.23 6.69
C GLU A 47 0.12 12.19 5.85
N LEU A 48 0.98 12.98 6.50
CA LEU A 48 1.87 13.92 5.83
C LEU A 48 3.13 13.28 5.25
N LEU A 49 3.54 12.14 5.80
CA LEU A 49 4.80 11.45 5.48
C LEU A 49 4.61 10.29 4.48
N SER A 50 3.53 10.28 3.71
CA SER A 50 3.18 9.20 2.77
C SER A 50 4.27 8.84 1.75
N ASP A 51 5.19 9.79 1.44
CA ASP A 51 6.29 9.60 0.49
C ASP A 51 7.60 9.09 1.15
N PHE A 52 7.57 8.87 2.46
CA PHE A 52 8.73 8.42 3.22
C PHE A 52 8.58 6.97 3.67
N GLN A 53 9.70 6.30 3.88
CA GLN A 53 9.73 5.10 4.69
C GLN A 53 9.74 5.53 6.16
N VAL A 54 8.68 5.21 6.89
CA VAL A 54 8.50 5.62 8.29
C VAL A 54 8.56 4.41 9.20
N ASP A 55 9.49 4.45 10.14
CA ASP A 55 9.50 3.57 11.31
C ASP A 55 8.99 4.37 12.52
N ILE A 56 8.38 3.70 13.48
CA ILE A 56 7.84 4.31 14.69
C ILE A 56 8.46 3.63 15.91
N VAL A 57 8.86 4.43 16.89
CA VAL A 57 9.30 3.94 18.19
C VAL A 57 8.39 4.53 19.25
N LYS A 58 7.73 3.65 20.00
CA LYS A 58 6.91 4.01 21.14
C LYS A 58 7.76 3.98 22.41
N ILE A 59 7.80 5.09 23.14
CA ILE A 59 8.44 5.15 24.45
C ILE A 59 7.59 4.37 25.46
N PRO A 60 8.19 3.45 26.27
CA PRO A 60 7.47 2.70 27.28
C PRO A 60 6.90 3.59 28.39
N ASP A 61 5.96 3.04 29.16
CA ASP A 61 5.44 3.62 30.41
C ASP A 61 4.85 5.03 30.29
N ASN A 62 4.36 5.39 29.08
CA ASN A 62 3.83 6.70 28.75
C ASN A 62 4.80 7.87 29.03
N MET A 63 6.09 7.59 29.06
CA MET A 63 7.14 8.59 29.24
C MET A 63 7.41 9.33 27.93
N ASP A 64 7.97 10.53 28.04
CA ASP A 64 8.62 11.21 26.93
C ASP A 64 10.09 10.72 26.76
N PRO A 65 10.76 11.02 25.64
CA PRO A 65 12.14 10.58 25.39
C PRO A 65 13.14 11.10 26.43
N ASP A 66 12.96 12.29 26.95
CA ASP A 66 13.85 12.90 27.97
C ASP A 66 13.67 12.21 29.30
N GLU A 67 12.42 12.00 29.73
CA GLU A 67 12.10 11.28 30.97
C GLU A 67 12.63 9.83 30.92
N TYR A 68 12.51 9.17 29.77
CA TYR A 68 13.06 7.81 29.59
C TYR A 68 14.59 7.81 29.72
N LEU A 69 15.25 8.80 29.10
CA LEU A 69 16.71 8.96 29.19
C LEU A 69 17.18 9.20 30.63
N GLN A 70 16.46 10.05 31.38
CA GLN A 70 16.78 10.33 32.78
C GLN A 70 16.61 9.13 33.71
N LYS A 71 15.62 8.26 33.43
CA LYS A 71 15.34 7.06 34.23
C LYS A 71 16.21 5.85 33.85
N THR A 72 16.77 5.86 32.67
CA THR A 72 17.56 4.72 32.15
C THR A 72 19.00 5.15 31.82
N SER A 73 19.41 5.02 30.54
CA SER A 73 20.71 5.47 30.06
C SER A 73 20.68 5.80 28.55
N GLU A 74 21.71 6.45 28.06
CA GLU A 74 21.85 6.74 26.62
C GLU A 74 21.91 5.47 25.77
N GLU A 75 22.57 4.40 26.28
CA GLU A 75 22.63 3.10 25.62
C GLU A 75 21.26 2.42 25.56
N ALA A 76 20.46 2.54 26.63
CA ALA A 76 19.11 1.97 26.67
C ALA A 76 18.19 2.68 25.68
N LEU A 77 18.23 4.01 25.62
CA LEU A 77 17.52 4.77 24.61
C LEU A 77 18.01 4.42 23.19
N GLY A 78 19.29 4.32 22.97
CA GLY A 78 19.87 3.90 21.70
C GLY A 78 19.39 2.52 21.24
N LYS A 79 19.33 1.54 22.12
CA LYS A 79 18.76 0.20 21.84
C LYS A 79 17.28 0.29 21.52
N LEU A 80 16.50 1.03 22.30
CA LEU A 80 15.06 1.23 22.06
C LEU A 80 14.81 1.79 20.66
N LEU A 81 15.56 2.81 20.27
CA LEU A 81 15.44 3.47 18.96
C LEU A 81 15.82 2.57 17.78
N VAL A 82 16.51 1.46 17.99
CA VAL A 82 16.92 0.53 16.94
C VAL A 82 16.07 -0.75 16.97
N GLU A 83 15.87 -1.35 18.12
CA GLU A 83 15.30 -2.69 18.28
C GLU A 83 13.76 -2.68 18.38
N SER A 84 13.17 -1.58 18.85
CA SER A 84 11.72 -1.47 19.08
C SER A 84 10.98 -0.74 17.96
N ARG A 85 11.55 -0.73 16.75
CA ARG A 85 10.90 -0.11 15.60
C ARG A 85 9.76 -0.98 15.10
N ILE A 86 8.64 -0.33 14.89
CA ILE A 86 7.52 -0.90 14.15
C ILE A 86 7.29 -0.10 12.86
N SER A 87 6.76 -0.75 11.84
CA SER A 87 6.37 -0.06 10.61
C SER A 87 5.11 0.79 10.81
N ASP A 88 4.87 1.72 9.89
CA ASP A 88 3.62 2.47 9.80
C ASP A 88 2.39 1.54 9.70
N VAL A 89 2.50 0.45 8.93
CA VAL A 89 1.44 -0.56 8.81
C VAL A 89 1.16 -1.24 10.15
N GLU A 90 2.20 -1.66 10.88
CA GLU A 90 2.03 -2.27 12.21
C GLU A 90 1.40 -1.30 13.22
N PHE A 91 1.78 -0.03 13.15
CA PHE A 91 1.14 1.01 13.95
C PHE A 91 -0.36 1.10 13.66
N TRP A 92 -0.75 1.15 12.38
CA TRP A 92 -2.15 1.22 11.99
C TRP A 92 -2.95 -0.03 12.35
N ILE A 93 -2.34 -1.23 12.26
CA ILE A 93 -2.95 -2.49 12.73
C ILE A 93 -3.38 -2.37 14.20
N GLY A 94 -2.51 -1.82 15.04
CA GLY A 94 -2.83 -1.61 16.44
C GLY A 94 -3.81 -0.46 16.70
N GLN A 95 -3.65 0.66 15.99
CA GLN A 95 -4.42 1.89 16.23
C GLN A 95 -5.88 1.78 15.77
N LEU A 96 -6.13 1.09 14.65
CA LEU A 96 -7.47 0.92 14.09
C LEU A 96 -8.23 -0.27 14.68
N LYS A 97 -7.55 -1.13 15.47
CA LYS A 97 -8.20 -2.30 16.07
C LYS A 97 -9.44 -1.88 16.86
N PRO A 98 -10.63 -2.49 16.60
CA PRO A 98 -11.83 -2.19 17.32
C PRO A 98 -11.69 -2.57 18.81
N ALA A 99 -12.25 -1.75 19.70
CA ALA A 99 -12.25 -2.03 21.13
C ALA A 99 -13.07 -3.27 21.49
N ASN A 100 -14.11 -3.56 20.70
CA ASN A 100 -14.95 -4.75 20.81
C ASN A 100 -14.82 -5.58 19.52
N VAL A 101 -14.13 -6.71 19.61
CA VAL A 101 -13.93 -7.67 18.51
C VAL A 101 -15.10 -8.65 18.35
N ASP A 102 -16.12 -8.64 19.23
CA ASP A 102 -17.31 -9.47 19.08
C ASP A 102 -18.36 -8.83 18.15
N ASN A 103 -18.04 -7.70 17.53
CA ASN A 103 -18.93 -6.99 16.61
C ASN A 103 -18.46 -7.16 15.17
N LEU A 104 -19.07 -8.08 14.43
CA LEU A 104 -18.74 -8.37 13.03
C LEU A 104 -18.70 -7.11 12.14
N GLN A 105 -19.60 -6.13 12.33
CA GLN A 105 -19.57 -4.89 11.54
C GLN A 105 -18.33 -4.05 11.81
N ALA A 106 -17.87 -4.01 13.05
CA ALA A 106 -16.64 -3.32 13.43
C ALA A 106 -15.40 -4.05 12.87
N GLU A 107 -15.42 -5.39 12.85
CA GLU A 107 -14.36 -6.19 12.24
C GLU A 107 -14.31 -6.00 10.73
N ILE A 108 -15.44 -6.03 10.03
CA ILE A 108 -15.50 -5.76 8.59
C ILE A 108 -14.92 -4.38 8.28
N ALA A 109 -15.37 -3.33 8.98
CA ALA A 109 -14.87 -1.97 8.78
C ALA A 109 -13.36 -1.86 9.05
N TYR A 110 -12.85 -2.58 10.05
CA TYR A 110 -11.43 -2.65 10.35
C TYR A 110 -10.65 -3.34 9.22
N VAL A 111 -11.10 -4.50 8.75
CA VAL A 111 -10.46 -5.24 7.66
C VAL A 111 -10.41 -4.39 6.39
N GLU A 112 -11.50 -3.70 6.03
CA GLU A 112 -11.55 -2.82 4.85
C GLU A 112 -10.57 -1.64 4.97
N GLN A 113 -10.46 -1.02 6.15
CA GLN A 113 -9.53 0.09 6.37
C GLN A 113 -8.08 -0.36 6.32
N ILE A 114 -7.76 -1.46 7.03
CA ILE A 114 -6.37 -1.93 7.12
C ILE A 114 -5.89 -2.55 5.80
N ALA A 115 -6.79 -3.17 5.02
CA ALA A 115 -6.48 -3.69 3.69
C ALA A 115 -5.97 -2.59 2.74
N LYS A 116 -6.55 -1.39 2.78
CA LYS A 116 -6.10 -0.22 2.01
C LYS A 116 -4.68 0.21 2.36
N ILE A 117 -4.31 0.06 3.63
CA ILE A 117 -2.97 0.41 4.12
C ILE A 117 -1.97 -0.67 3.72
N ILE A 118 -2.28 -1.95 3.97
CA ILE A 118 -1.42 -3.08 3.62
C ILE A 118 -1.17 -3.13 2.10
N ALA A 119 -2.20 -2.89 1.29
CA ALA A 119 -2.10 -2.94 -0.17
C ALA A 119 -1.09 -1.94 -0.76
N LYS A 120 -0.78 -0.85 -0.05
CA LYS A 120 0.23 0.15 -0.45
C LYS A 120 1.66 -0.28 -0.16
N SER A 121 1.86 -1.27 0.71
CA SER A 121 3.20 -1.78 1.03
C SER A 121 3.86 -2.40 -0.21
N PRO A 122 5.11 -2.04 -0.55
CA PRO A 122 5.78 -2.55 -1.74
C PRO A 122 6.25 -4.01 -1.61
N SER A 123 6.37 -4.54 -0.41
CA SER A 123 6.87 -5.89 -0.15
C SER A 123 5.73 -6.88 0.06
N VAL A 124 5.58 -7.84 -0.85
CA VAL A 124 4.60 -8.93 -0.73
C VAL A 124 4.82 -9.78 0.53
N THR A 125 6.08 -10.05 0.87
CA THR A 125 6.41 -10.80 2.09
C THR A 125 5.96 -10.05 3.35
N ALA A 126 6.17 -8.72 3.40
CA ALA A 126 5.68 -7.90 4.50
C ALA A 126 4.15 -7.88 4.54
N GLN A 127 3.48 -7.77 3.38
CA GLN A 127 2.02 -7.84 3.31
C GLN A 127 1.49 -9.14 3.91
N ASN A 128 2.07 -10.30 3.56
CA ASN A 128 1.63 -11.59 4.12
C ASN A 128 1.81 -11.65 5.64
N SER A 129 2.90 -11.09 6.18
CA SER A 129 3.10 -10.98 7.62
C SER A 129 2.05 -10.10 8.29
N TYR A 130 1.68 -8.97 7.67
CA TYR A 130 0.63 -8.08 8.19
C TYR A 130 -0.75 -8.73 8.11
N ILE A 131 -1.07 -9.43 7.02
CA ILE A 131 -2.32 -10.18 6.86
C ILE A 131 -2.46 -11.22 7.97
N SER A 132 -1.40 -12.01 8.25
CA SER A 132 -1.39 -12.97 9.35
C SER A 132 -1.67 -12.28 10.69
N LYS A 133 -0.97 -11.17 10.99
CA LYS A 133 -1.19 -10.41 12.22
C LYS A 133 -2.63 -9.90 12.36
N VAL A 134 -3.26 -9.46 11.27
CA VAL A 134 -4.65 -8.99 11.27
C VAL A 134 -5.61 -10.16 11.54
N ALA A 135 -5.42 -11.29 10.86
CA ALA A 135 -6.23 -12.49 11.07
C ALA A 135 -6.12 -13.02 12.50
N ASP A 136 -4.91 -13.02 13.07
CA ASP A 136 -4.69 -13.45 14.47
C ASP A 136 -5.39 -12.55 15.51
N LEU A 137 -5.77 -11.33 15.13
CA LEU A 137 -6.45 -10.38 16.02
C LEU A 137 -7.98 -10.48 15.98
N LEU A 138 -8.55 -11.16 14.98
CA LEU A 138 -9.98 -11.19 14.69
C LEU A 138 -10.52 -12.62 14.76
N PRO A 139 -11.58 -12.90 15.55
CA PRO A 139 -12.13 -14.24 15.67
C PRO A 139 -12.89 -14.71 14.43
N ASP A 140 -13.50 -13.77 13.67
CA ASP A 140 -14.39 -14.08 12.55
C ASP A 140 -13.72 -14.02 11.17
N PHE A 141 -12.39 -13.71 11.13
CA PHE A 141 -11.63 -13.58 9.88
C PHE A 141 -10.40 -14.48 9.87
N ASP A 142 -10.27 -15.27 8.82
CA ASP A 142 -9.08 -16.05 8.55
C ASP A 142 -8.09 -15.30 7.63
N PHE A 143 -6.90 -15.87 7.47
CA PHE A 143 -5.84 -15.32 6.60
C PHE A 143 -6.36 -15.07 5.18
N PHE A 144 -7.12 -16.02 4.62
CA PHE A 144 -7.57 -15.95 3.23
C PHE A 144 -8.59 -14.83 3.00
N GLN A 145 -9.49 -14.59 3.94
CA GLN A 145 -10.48 -13.52 3.88
C GLN A 145 -9.82 -12.14 3.93
N VAL A 146 -8.84 -11.96 4.82
CA VAL A 146 -8.04 -10.72 4.89
C VAL A 146 -7.20 -10.54 3.63
N GLU A 147 -6.58 -11.61 3.11
CA GLU A 147 -5.80 -11.58 1.86
C GLU A 147 -6.68 -11.18 0.67
N GLN A 148 -7.89 -11.68 0.57
CA GLN A 148 -8.82 -11.27 -0.48
C GLN A 148 -9.15 -9.77 -0.42
N ALA A 149 -9.38 -9.24 0.77
CA ALA A 149 -9.62 -7.79 0.95
C ALA A 149 -8.41 -6.97 0.46
N VAL A 150 -7.19 -7.37 0.84
CA VAL A 150 -5.94 -6.70 0.40
C VAL A 150 -5.76 -6.81 -1.12
N ASN A 151 -6.03 -7.97 -1.71
CA ASN A 151 -5.91 -8.17 -3.17
C ASN A 151 -6.92 -7.34 -3.96
N ASN A 152 -8.14 -7.19 -3.47
CA ASN A 152 -9.14 -6.30 -4.08
C ASN A 152 -8.69 -4.84 -4.07
N GLU A 153 -8.12 -4.36 -2.98
CA GLU A 153 -7.55 -3.01 -2.89
C GLU A 153 -6.34 -2.82 -3.83
N ARG A 154 -5.47 -3.82 -3.95
CA ARG A 154 -4.35 -3.77 -4.93
C ARG A 154 -4.84 -3.64 -6.37
N LEU A 155 -5.88 -4.37 -6.74
CA LEU A 155 -6.50 -4.24 -8.07
C LEU A 155 -7.09 -2.85 -8.29
N THR A 156 -7.73 -2.29 -7.28
CA THR A 156 -8.29 -0.93 -7.31
C THR A 156 -7.20 0.12 -7.52
N ILE A 157 -6.11 0.06 -6.75
CA ILE A 157 -4.94 0.95 -6.88
C ILE A 157 -4.33 0.83 -8.29
N ARG A 158 -4.12 -0.38 -8.79
CA ARG A 158 -3.57 -0.62 -10.13
C ARG A 158 -4.45 -0.04 -11.23
N ASN A 159 -5.77 -0.24 -11.14
CA ASN A 159 -6.72 0.30 -12.11
C ASN A 159 -6.74 1.84 -12.12
N GLN A 160 -6.66 2.46 -10.94
CA GLN A 160 -6.57 3.92 -10.82
C GLN A 160 -5.28 4.48 -11.44
N GLN A 161 -4.14 3.84 -11.20
CA GLN A 161 -2.86 4.23 -11.79
C GLN A 161 -2.88 4.11 -13.32
N THR A 162 -3.45 3.03 -13.85
CA THR A 162 -3.58 2.82 -15.30
C THR A 162 -4.50 3.88 -15.94
N ALA A 163 -5.60 4.23 -15.29
CA ALA A 163 -6.52 5.28 -15.76
C ALA A 163 -5.86 6.66 -15.75
N GLN A 164 -5.05 6.97 -14.73
CA GLN A 164 -4.32 8.25 -14.67
C GLN A 164 -3.24 8.34 -15.76
N LEU A 165 -2.49 7.27 -16.03
CA LEU A 165 -1.50 7.25 -17.11
C LEU A 165 -2.14 7.44 -18.48
N SER A 166 -3.31 6.84 -18.74
CA SER A 166 -4.05 7.01 -20.00
C SER A 166 -4.62 8.42 -20.14
N ALA A 167 -5.09 9.06 -19.06
CA ALA A 167 -5.57 10.44 -19.06
C ALA A 167 -4.43 11.45 -19.33
N THR A 168 -3.25 11.22 -18.72
CA THR A 168 -2.08 12.08 -18.90
C THR A 168 -1.50 11.98 -20.32
N SER A 169 -1.51 10.78 -20.93
CA SER A 169 -1.06 10.59 -22.32
C SER A 169 -2.01 11.28 -23.32
N ASN A 170 -3.32 11.28 -23.08
CA ASN A 170 -4.28 12.00 -23.93
C ASN A 170 -4.13 13.51 -23.81
N SER A 171 -3.90 14.06 -22.62
CA SER A 171 -3.69 15.49 -22.39
C SER A 171 -2.37 15.99 -23.02
N ALA A 172 -1.31 15.20 -22.98
CA ALA A 172 -0.04 15.55 -23.62
C ALA A 172 -0.13 15.52 -25.15
N TYR A 173 -0.99 14.67 -25.71
CA TYR A 173 -1.25 14.60 -27.15
C TYR A 173 -2.07 15.82 -27.64
N GLU A 174 -3.09 16.25 -26.90
CA GLU A 174 -3.90 17.42 -27.27
C GLU A 174 -3.12 18.75 -27.23
N SER A 175 -2.20 18.90 -26.28
CA SER A 175 -1.37 20.12 -26.18
C SER A 175 -0.28 20.23 -27.25
N SER A 176 0.15 19.12 -27.86
CA SER A 176 1.18 19.13 -28.92
C SER A 176 0.58 19.26 -30.33
N VAL A 177 -0.73 19.12 -30.52
CA VAL A 177 -1.39 19.14 -31.83
C VAL A 177 -1.98 20.50 -32.19
N SER A 178 -2.03 21.47 -31.26
CA SER A 178 -2.62 22.81 -31.54
C SER A 178 -1.83 23.67 -32.54
N GLY A 179 -0.66 23.21 -33.03
CA GLY A 179 0.19 23.94 -33.96
C GLY A 179 0.21 23.44 -35.42
N PHE A 180 -0.40 22.31 -35.74
CA PHE A 180 -0.31 21.73 -37.09
C PHE A 180 -1.70 21.57 -37.72
N ARG A 181 -2.09 22.50 -38.59
CA ARG A 181 -3.25 22.36 -39.50
C ARG A 181 -2.91 21.41 -40.65
N GLY A 182 -2.99 20.11 -40.37
CA GLY A 182 -2.92 19.06 -41.38
C GLY A 182 -3.70 17.86 -40.85
N THR A 183 -4.77 17.46 -41.57
CA THR A 183 -5.56 16.28 -41.24
C THR A 183 -4.77 15.01 -41.52
N VAL A 184 -3.91 14.60 -40.58
CA VAL A 184 -3.34 13.27 -40.58
C VAL A 184 -4.35 12.34 -39.89
N LYS A 185 -5.08 11.54 -40.68
CA LYS A 185 -5.81 10.39 -40.13
C LYS A 185 -4.80 9.42 -39.53
N LEU A 186 -4.63 9.45 -38.20
CA LEU A 186 -3.97 8.37 -37.49
C LEU A 186 -4.77 7.08 -37.72
N PRO A 187 -4.08 5.94 -37.97
CA PRO A 187 -4.75 4.65 -37.99
C PRO A 187 -5.40 4.43 -36.61
N SER A 188 -6.71 4.23 -36.59
CA SER A 188 -7.44 3.86 -35.38
C SER A 188 -6.81 2.58 -34.84
N THR A 189 -6.31 2.60 -33.60
CA THR A 189 -5.96 1.38 -32.88
C THR A 189 -7.15 0.42 -32.96
N PRO A 190 -6.97 -0.82 -33.45
CA PRO A 190 -8.08 -1.74 -33.60
C PRO A 190 -8.72 -1.93 -32.23
N LYS A 191 -10.01 -1.62 -32.12
CA LYS A 191 -10.79 -1.92 -30.90
C LYS A 191 -10.74 -3.41 -30.71
N ILE A 192 -10.03 -3.86 -29.66
CA ILE A 192 -10.02 -5.27 -29.30
C ILE A 192 -11.44 -5.68 -29.02
N THR A 193 -12.01 -6.54 -29.85
CA THR A 193 -13.38 -7.05 -29.69
C THR A 193 -13.48 -7.80 -28.36
N GLY A 194 -14.67 -7.89 -27.78
CA GLY A 194 -14.89 -8.63 -26.55
C GLY A 194 -14.42 -10.09 -26.68
N LEU A 195 -14.60 -10.69 -27.87
CA LEU A 195 -14.14 -12.03 -28.21
C LEU A 195 -12.60 -12.13 -28.10
N ARG A 196 -11.83 -11.27 -28.77
CA ARG A 196 -10.36 -11.28 -28.75
C ARG A 196 -9.81 -11.09 -27.32
N ARG A 197 -10.51 -10.33 -26.48
CA ARG A 197 -10.13 -10.19 -25.06
C ARG A 197 -10.37 -11.47 -24.27
N ALA A 198 -11.48 -12.17 -24.52
CA ALA A 198 -11.79 -13.45 -23.88
C ALA A 198 -10.81 -14.55 -24.32
N GLU A 199 -10.49 -14.61 -25.61
CA GLU A 199 -9.51 -15.53 -26.17
C GLU A 199 -8.11 -15.30 -25.58
N ASN A 200 -7.63 -14.08 -25.51
CA ASN A 200 -6.36 -13.74 -24.86
C ASN A 200 -6.32 -14.13 -23.38
N GLN A 201 -7.43 -13.97 -22.66
CA GLN A 201 -7.51 -14.39 -21.25
C GLN A 201 -7.47 -15.91 -21.13
N LEU A 202 -8.17 -16.63 -22.00
CA LEU A 202 -8.15 -18.10 -22.02
C LEU A 202 -6.75 -18.61 -22.36
N PHE A 203 -6.11 -18.08 -23.40
CA PHE A 203 -4.75 -18.42 -23.80
C PHE A 203 -3.75 -18.20 -22.67
N HIS A 204 -3.83 -17.07 -21.98
CA HIS A 204 -2.98 -16.79 -20.81
C HIS A 204 -3.20 -17.80 -19.67
N ARG A 205 -4.45 -18.24 -19.45
CA ARG A 205 -4.76 -19.29 -18.46
C ARG A 205 -4.19 -20.65 -18.87
N MET A 206 -4.27 -21.00 -20.14
CA MET A 206 -3.72 -22.25 -20.68
C MET A 206 -2.20 -22.31 -20.50
N LEU A 207 -1.48 -21.20 -20.72
CA LEU A 207 -0.03 -21.11 -20.53
C LEU A 207 0.37 -21.30 -19.05
N ASN A 208 -0.44 -20.81 -18.12
CA ASN A 208 -0.13 -20.87 -16.69
C ASN A 208 -0.70 -22.10 -15.97
N HIS A 209 -1.60 -22.85 -16.60
CA HIS A 209 -2.27 -24.02 -16.02
C HIS A 209 -2.30 -25.19 -17.01
N PRO A 210 -1.32 -26.11 -16.92
CA PRO A 210 -1.20 -27.24 -17.86
C PRO A 210 -2.46 -28.12 -17.98
N MET A 211 -3.26 -28.21 -16.92
CA MET A 211 -4.53 -28.96 -16.93
C MET A 211 -5.55 -28.35 -17.89
N ILE A 212 -5.65 -27.03 -17.95
CA ILE A 212 -6.56 -26.32 -18.87
C ILE A 212 -6.12 -26.51 -20.32
N LEU A 213 -4.80 -26.47 -20.58
CA LEU A 213 -4.23 -26.74 -21.90
C LEU A 213 -4.54 -28.17 -22.36
N ASN A 214 -4.44 -29.15 -21.47
CA ASN A 214 -4.76 -30.55 -21.80
C ASN A 214 -6.26 -30.75 -22.06
N ASP A 215 -7.13 -30.10 -21.30
CA ASP A 215 -8.58 -30.13 -21.53
C ASP A 215 -8.96 -29.49 -22.88
N TYR A 216 -8.27 -28.38 -23.26
CA TYR A 216 -8.43 -27.75 -24.57
C TYR A 216 -8.06 -28.71 -25.72
N ARG A 217 -6.91 -29.41 -25.63
CA ARG A 217 -6.45 -30.34 -26.64
C ARG A 217 -7.36 -31.53 -26.84
N MET A 218 -8.17 -31.88 -25.84
CA MET A 218 -9.12 -33.00 -25.90
C MET A 218 -10.50 -32.59 -26.46
N ARG A 219 -10.73 -31.31 -26.73
CA ARG A 219 -11.98 -30.77 -27.28
C ARG A 219 -11.85 -30.54 -28.78
N GLU A 220 -12.41 -31.39 -29.58
CA GLU A 220 -12.35 -31.30 -31.05
C GLU A 220 -13.17 -30.14 -31.65
N GLU A 221 -14.04 -29.48 -30.87
CA GLU A 221 -14.99 -28.48 -31.38
C GLU A 221 -14.64 -27.03 -31.00
N PHE A 222 -13.54 -26.80 -30.33
CA PHE A 222 -13.18 -25.44 -29.88
C PHE A 222 -11.93 -24.93 -30.59
N PHE A 223 -12.06 -23.80 -31.28
CA PHE A 223 -10.95 -23.12 -31.98
C PHE A 223 -10.92 -21.64 -31.60
N PHE A 224 -9.72 -21.07 -31.49
CA PHE A 224 -9.58 -19.64 -31.41
C PHE A 224 -9.97 -19.00 -32.74
N GLN A 225 -10.78 -17.93 -32.69
CA GLN A 225 -11.12 -17.18 -33.90
C GLN A 225 -10.04 -16.15 -34.25
N THR A 226 -9.06 -15.93 -33.36
CA THR A 226 -7.90 -15.07 -33.60
C THR A 226 -6.77 -15.96 -34.13
N PRO A 227 -6.37 -15.86 -35.41
CA PRO A 227 -5.39 -16.78 -36.04
C PRO A 227 -4.03 -16.81 -35.32
N GLU A 228 -3.63 -15.71 -34.71
CA GLU A 228 -2.35 -15.57 -33.98
C GLU A 228 -2.30 -16.36 -32.66
N LEU A 229 -3.41 -16.95 -32.24
CA LEU A 229 -3.51 -17.76 -31.02
C LEU A 229 -3.67 -19.26 -31.29
N GLU A 230 -3.80 -19.66 -32.55
CA GLU A 230 -3.90 -21.07 -32.97
C GLU A 230 -2.53 -21.70 -33.33
N GLU A 231 -1.48 -20.89 -33.57
CA GLU A 231 -0.11 -21.36 -33.77
C GLU A 231 0.57 -21.68 -32.41
#